data_a95f0d5b72bd962610695394bbe33f01
#
_entry.id   a95f0d5b72bd962610695394bbe33f01
#
_cell.length_a   1.000
_cell.length_b   1.000
_cell.length_c   1.000
_cell.angle_alpha   90.00
_cell.angle_beta   90.00
_cell.angle_gamma   90.00
#
_symmetry.space_group_name_H-M   'P 1'
#
loop_
_entity.id
_entity.type
_entity.pdbx_description
1 polymer ?
#
loop_
_entity_poly.entity_id
_entity_poly.type
_entity_poly.pdbx_seq_one_letter_code
_entity_poly.pdbx_strand_id
1 'polypeptide(L)' 'ALDDKRKNAKTMKSLGLPLETIAKVTGLSAADIAEL' A
#
# COMPACT_ATOMS: atom_id res chain seq x y z
N ALA A 1 7.77 -10.03 -4.36
CA ALA A 1 6.71 -10.23 -5.35
C ALA A 1 5.65 -9.15 -5.25
N LEU A 2 4.98 -8.86 -6.37
CA LEU A 2 3.96 -7.82 -6.42
C LEU A 2 2.79 -8.13 -5.50
N ASP A 3 2.42 -9.40 -5.40
CA ASP A 3 1.32 -9.81 -4.52
C ASP A 3 1.62 -9.55 -3.06
N ASP A 4 2.86 -9.77 -2.63
CA ASP A 4 3.27 -9.50 -1.26
C ASP A 4 3.21 -8.01 -0.95
N LYS A 5 3.65 -7.16 -1.90
CA LYS A 5 3.57 -5.72 -1.75
C LYS A 5 2.14 -5.26 -1.61
N ARG A 6 1.24 -5.81 -2.42
CA ARG A 6 -0.18 -5.48 -2.37
C ARG A 6 -0.81 -5.89 -1.04
N LYS A 7 -0.48 -7.08 -0.55
CA LYS A 7 -0.98 -7.55 0.75
C LYS A 7 -0.53 -6.63 1.88
N ASN A 8 0.75 -6.26 1.87
CA ASN A 8 1.28 -5.35 2.86
C ASN A 8 0.61 -3.97 2.80
N ALA A 9 0.43 -3.45 1.59
CA ALA A 9 -0.22 -2.16 1.39
C ALA A 9 -1.67 -2.20 1.87
N LYS A 10 -2.37 -3.27 1.59
CA LYS A 10 -3.76 -3.44 2.02
C LYS A 10 -3.87 -3.47 3.54
N THR A 11 -2.96 -4.17 4.20
CA THR A 11 -2.91 -4.22 5.66
C THR A 11 -2.67 -2.84 6.24
N MET A 12 -1.69 -2.11 5.70
CA MET A 12 -1.37 -0.77 6.16
C MET A 12 -2.54 0.20 5.93
N LYS A 13 -3.23 0.05 4.82
CA LYS A 13 -4.41 0.85 4.52
C LYS A 13 -5.51 0.61 5.56
N SER A 14 -5.71 -0.64 5.94
CA SER A 14 -6.68 -1.02 6.98
C SER A 14 -6.32 -0.42 8.34
N LEU A 15 -5.03 -0.23 8.61
CA LEU A 15 -4.55 0.38 9.84
C LEU A 15 -4.73 1.89 9.84
N GLY A 16 -5.16 2.49 8.74
CA GLY A 16 -5.38 3.93 8.65
C GLY A 16 -4.14 4.73 8.34
N LEU A 17 -3.09 4.09 7.82
CA LEU A 17 -1.87 4.80 7.46
C LEU A 17 -2.08 5.66 6.21
N PRO A 18 -1.36 6.81 6.10
CA PRO A 18 -1.45 7.66 4.92
C PRO A 18 -0.96 6.93 3.67
N LEU A 19 -1.57 7.22 2.52
CA LEU A 19 -1.16 6.61 1.26
C LEU A 19 0.30 6.88 0.95
N GLU A 20 0.80 8.07 1.27
CA GLU A 20 2.20 8.41 1.05
C GLU A 20 3.14 7.47 1.79
N THR A 21 2.82 7.18 3.05
CA THR A 21 3.63 6.28 3.87
C THR A 21 3.59 4.87 3.29
N ILE A 22 2.40 4.41 2.92
CA ILE A 22 2.24 3.08 2.34
C ILE A 22 3.03 2.97 1.03
N ALA A 23 2.96 4.00 0.18
CA ALA A 23 3.69 4.03 -1.07
C ALA A 23 5.20 3.94 -0.86
N LYS A 24 5.72 4.64 0.12
CA LYS A 24 7.15 4.60 0.44
C LYS A 24 7.60 3.24 0.93
N VAL A 25 6.81 2.62 1.78
CA VAL A 25 7.15 1.32 2.36
C VAL A 25 7.04 0.19 1.35
N THR A 26 5.98 0.21 0.54
CA THR A 26 5.71 -0.87 -0.41
C THR A 26 6.32 -0.64 -1.79
N GLY A 27 6.62 0.61 -2.14
CA GLY A 27 7.09 0.96 -3.47
C GLY A 27 5.98 1.02 -4.52
N LEU A 28 4.72 0.95 -4.09
CA LEU A 28 3.58 1.08 -5.00
C LEU A 28 3.21 2.54 -5.16
N SER A 29 2.50 2.86 -6.25
CA SER A 29 1.98 4.22 -6.45
C SER A 29 0.74 4.44 -5.60
N ALA A 30 0.41 5.71 -5.34
CA ALA A 30 -0.80 6.04 -4.60
C ALA A 30 -2.05 5.51 -5.31
N ALA A 31 -2.05 5.54 -6.65
CA ALA A 31 -3.16 5.02 -7.44
C ALA A 31 -3.35 3.53 -7.21
N ASP A 32 -2.25 2.77 -7.17
CA ASP A 32 -2.30 1.33 -6.91
C ASP A 32 -2.87 1.04 -5.52
N ILE A 33 -2.45 1.82 -4.54
CA ILE A 33 -2.91 1.64 -3.16
C ILE A 33 -4.39 1.98 -3.04
N ALA A 34 -4.84 3.01 -3.72
CA ALA A 34 -6.24 3.41 -3.69
C ALA A 34 -7.18 2.33 -4.24
N GLU A 35 -6.68 1.48 -5.12
CA GLU A 35 -7.46 0.40 -5.71
C GLU A 35 -7.52 -0.88 -4.85
N LEU A 36 -6.77 -0.92 -3.79
CA LEU A 36 -6.72 -2.11 -2.93
C LEU A 36 -7.96 -2.25 -2.03
#